data_aebfa4a43f6e43e4f91dfb0f0250286a
#
_entry.id   aebfa4a43f6e43e4f91dfb0f0250286a
#
_cell.length_a   1.000
_cell.length_b   1.000
_cell.length_c   1.000
_cell.angle_alpha   90.00
_cell.angle_beta   90.00
_cell.angle_gamma   90.00
#
_symmetry.space_group_name_H-M   'P 1'
#
loop_
_entity.id
_entity.type
_entity.pdbx_description
1 polymer ?
#
loop_
_entity_poly.entity_id
_entity_poly.type
_entity_poly.pdbx_seq_one_letter_code
_entity_poly.pdbx_strand_id
1 'polypeptide(L)'
;MSESISSTVKHSGLTLDSVFVEVQHSEGLGLPKSNHIRFFHTAMRGNRLATENLQEFIRRNLARYVFSRAQLENYRVNDDLDTAVSEAMRIMAENGDASAEGTGNVLDEVLIYAFLEEKLKAPKLMSRVELYTELAKFHSECKGIHLLSPKDLPDNTKFQMVFGASNIIDDIKTAIDHAFETIVKIDNHESREVLMVQKTVLDQFFEQSEVDLLSEILIPQPGKPESYDTAYGIFLGYQLGLNPSGRGDDFETLAEQNM
;
A
#
# COMPACT_ATOMS: atom_id res chain seq x y z
N MET A 1 17.62 11.38 17.37
CA MET A 1 17.48 11.03 15.94
C MET A 1 16.11 10.40 15.78
N SER A 2 15.38 10.70 14.72
CA SER A 2 14.12 10.01 14.42
C SER A 2 14.45 8.56 14.08
N GLU A 3 13.88 7.60 14.79
CA GLU A 3 14.09 6.16 14.51
C GLU A 3 13.04 5.62 13.51
N SER A 4 12.23 6.48 12.92
CA SER A 4 11.16 6.09 11.99
C SER A 4 10.77 7.23 11.08
N ILE A 5 10.31 6.85 9.87
CA ILE A 5 9.71 7.75 8.91
C ILE A 5 8.25 7.98 9.28
N SER A 6 7.75 9.19 9.05
CA SER A 6 6.35 9.53 9.31
C SER A 6 5.40 8.90 8.27
N SER A 7 4.19 8.51 8.71
CA SER A 7 3.13 8.07 7.80
C SER A 7 2.62 9.21 6.93
N THR A 8 2.25 8.89 5.69
CA THR A 8 1.60 9.84 4.77
C THR A 8 0.08 9.73 4.76
N VAL A 9 -0.50 8.63 5.26
CA VAL A 9 -1.95 8.43 5.33
C VAL A 9 -2.61 9.48 6.24
N LYS A 10 -3.75 9.97 5.83
CA LYS A 10 -4.52 10.94 6.62
C LYS A 10 -5.30 10.23 7.73
N HIS A 11 -4.90 10.46 8.96
CA HIS A 11 -5.54 9.88 10.14
C HIS A 11 -6.75 10.68 10.69
N SER A 12 -7.05 11.87 10.14
CA SER A 12 -8.20 12.67 10.58
C SER A 12 -9.46 12.34 9.78
N GLY A 13 -10.53 11.99 10.44
CA GLY A 13 -11.83 11.67 9.82
C GLY A 13 -12.01 10.16 9.58
N LEU A 14 -12.27 9.74 8.34
CA LEU A 14 -12.40 8.34 7.99
C LEU A 14 -11.04 7.64 8.03
N THR A 15 -10.92 6.61 8.85
CA THR A 15 -9.75 5.74 8.93
C THR A 15 -10.02 4.43 8.22
N LEU A 16 -8.98 3.63 7.99
CA LEU A 16 -9.12 2.30 7.41
C LEU A 16 -10.07 1.41 8.27
N ASP A 17 -9.99 1.52 9.62
CA ASP A 17 -10.86 0.79 10.54
C ASP A 17 -12.32 1.23 10.50
N SER A 18 -12.62 2.40 9.97
CA SER A 18 -14.01 2.85 9.74
C SER A 18 -14.61 2.34 8.42
N VAL A 19 -13.76 1.80 7.56
CA VAL A 19 -14.11 1.31 6.22
C VAL A 19 -14.08 -0.21 6.15
N PHE A 20 -13.15 -0.83 6.85
CA PHE A 20 -12.95 -2.27 6.88
C PHE A 20 -13.01 -2.81 8.31
N VAL A 21 -13.62 -3.96 8.45
CA VAL A 21 -13.67 -4.75 9.69
C VAL A 21 -12.70 -5.91 9.54
N GLU A 22 -11.81 -6.09 10.50
CA GLU A 22 -10.86 -7.20 10.52
C GLU A 22 -11.48 -8.43 11.15
N VAL A 23 -11.37 -9.56 10.46
CA VAL A 23 -11.87 -10.86 10.91
C VAL A 23 -10.79 -11.58 11.69
N GLN A 24 -11.12 -12.05 12.88
CA GLN A 24 -10.20 -12.84 13.71
C GLN A 24 -10.14 -14.27 13.17
N HIS A 25 -8.93 -14.78 12.96
CA HIS A 25 -8.69 -16.13 12.45
C HIS A 25 -7.38 -16.70 13.00
N SER A 26 -7.19 -18.00 12.79
CA SER A 26 -5.96 -18.73 13.13
C SER A 26 -5.20 -19.25 11.91
N GLU A 27 -5.65 -18.88 10.72
CA GLU A 27 -5.05 -19.35 9.47
C GLU A 27 -3.64 -18.78 9.25
N GLY A 28 -2.79 -19.58 8.62
CA GLY A 28 -1.44 -19.21 8.25
C GLY A 28 -1.05 -19.82 6.91
N LEU A 29 -0.13 -19.19 6.21
CA LEU A 29 0.28 -19.64 4.87
C LEU A 29 1.23 -20.85 4.88
N GLY A 30 1.71 -21.27 6.05
CA GLY A 30 2.65 -22.39 6.17
C GLY A 30 4.00 -22.18 5.47
N LEU A 31 4.37 -20.92 5.20
CA LEU A 31 5.61 -20.57 4.53
C LEU A 31 6.81 -20.68 5.49
N PRO A 32 8.02 -21.00 4.98
CA PRO A 32 9.22 -21.11 5.81
C PRO A 32 9.63 -19.81 6.51
N LYS A 33 9.36 -18.66 5.86
CA LYS A 33 9.61 -17.34 6.45
C LYS A 33 8.38 -16.87 7.23
N SER A 34 8.59 -16.01 8.20
CA SER A 34 7.51 -15.35 8.94
C SER A 34 6.54 -14.69 7.96
N ASN A 35 5.26 -14.96 8.13
CA ASN A 35 4.19 -14.41 7.31
C ASN A 35 2.98 -14.12 8.18
N HIS A 36 2.19 -13.14 7.74
CA HIS A 36 0.95 -12.76 8.38
C HIS A 36 -0.13 -12.68 7.31
N ILE A 37 -1.20 -13.42 7.51
CA ILE A 37 -2.43 -13.28 6.73
C ILE A 37 -3.46 -12.54 7.58
N ARG A 38 -4.20 -11.62 6.98
CA ARG A 38 -5.25 -10.86 7.64
C ARG A 38 -6.45 -10.76 6.71
N PHE A 39 -7.62 -11.00 7.25
CA PHE A 39 -8.87 -10.93 6.52
C PHE A 39 -9.66 -9.69 6.92
N PHE A 40 -10.27 -9.05 5.92
CA PHE A 40 -11.08 -7.87 6.12
C PHE A 40 -12.30 -7.92 5.22
N HIS A 41 -13.44 -7.50 5.73
CA HIS A 41 -14.58 -7.18 4.88
C HIS A 41 -14.92 -5.69 4.96
N THR A 42 -15.59 -5.16 3.94
CA THR A 42 -16.07 -3.78 3.97
C THR A 42 -17.10 -3.62 5.08
N ALA A 43 -16.94 -2.58 5.90
CA ALA A 43 -17.86 -2.28 7.00
C ALA A 43 -19.30 -2.13 6.51
N MET A 44 -20.25 -2.52 7.35
CA MET A 44 -21.67 -2.41 7.08
C MET A 44 -22.25 -1.13 7.68
N ARG A 45 -23.21 -0.55 7.01
CA ARG A 45 -24.08 0.52 7.53
C ARG A 45 -25.54 0.10 7.38
N GLY A 46 -26.11 -0.44 8.43
CA GLY A 46 -27.39 -1.15 8.36
C GLY A 46 -27.26 -2.36 7.41
N ASN A 47 -28.15 -2.49 6.44
CA ASN A 47 -28.20 -3.64 5.51
C ASN A 47 -27.41 -3.41 4.20
N ARG A 48 -26.41 -2.51 4.20
CA ARG A 48 -25.62 -2.19 3.00
C ARG A 48 -24.14 -2.05 3.33
N LEU A 49 -23.30 -2.40 2.39
CA LEU A 49 -21.87 -2.09 2.47
C LEU A 49 -21.65 -0.58 2.52
N ALA A 50 -20.75 -0.11 3.36
CA ALA A 50 -20.41 1.31 3.52
C ALA A 50 -19.54 1.82 2.37
N THR A 51 -19.98 1.61 1.13
CA THR A 51 -19.24 1.98 -0.09
C THR A 51 -18.95 3.46 -0.21
N GLU A 52 -19.84 4.32 0.31
CA GLU A 52 -19.64 5.77 0.36
C GLU A 52 -18.43 6.13 1.24
N ASN A 53 -18.28 5.45 2.39
CA ASN A 53 -17.13 5.63 3.26
C ASN A 53 -15.83 5.20 2.57
N LEU A 54 -15.87 4.07 1.85
CA LEU A 54 -14.72 3.58 1.08
C LEU A 54 -14.33 4.58 -0.02
N GLN A 55 -15.28 5.09 -0.80
CA GLN A 55 -15.03 6.09 -1.83
C GLN A 55 -14.41 7.37 -1.24
N GLU A 56 -14.95 7.86 -0.13
CA GLU A 56 -14.43 9.06 0.52
C GLU A 56 -13.03 8.82 1.12
N PHE A 57 -12.78 7.64 1.70
CA PHE A 57 -11.47 7.25 2.20
C PHE A 57 -10.43 7.26 1.07
N ILE A 58 -10.74 6.66 -0.07
CA ILE A 58 -9.87 6.63 -1.25
C ILE A 58 -9.61 8.04 -1.75
N ARG A 59 -10.66 8.84 -1.94
CA ARG A 59 -10.53 10.22 -2.41
C ARG A 59 -9.60 11.06 -1.52
N ARG A 60 -9.66 10.89 -0.20
CA ARG A 60 -8.80 11.60 0.76
C ARG A 60 -7.34 11.16 0.74
N ASN A 61 -7.08 9.94 0.34
CA ASN A 61 -5.73 9.36 0.34
C ASN A 61 -5.09 9.29 -1.05
N LEU A 62 -5.87 9.52 -2.12
CA LEU A 62 -5.41 9.40 -3.50
C LEU A 62 -4.20 10.30 -3.81
N ALA A 63 -4.28 11.59 -3.47
CA ALA A 63 -3.16 12.51 -3.67
C ALA A 63 -1.91 12.09 -2.88
N ARG A 64 -2.09 11.51 -1.69
CA ARG A 64 -0.99 11.01 -0.86
C ARG A 64 -0.33 9.75 -1.42
N TYR A 65 -1.11 8.95 -2.13
CA TYR A 65 -0.57 7.84 -2.88
C TYR A 65 0.23 8.31 -4.11
N VAL A 66 -0.36 9.21 -4.90
CA VAL A 66 0.16 9.64 -6.21
C VAL A 66 1.40 10.52 -6.10
N PHE A 67 1.38 11.47 -5.17
CA PHE A 67 2.44 12.48 -5.07
C PHE A 67 3.50 12.14 -4.03
N SER A 68 4.72 12.60 -4.30
CA SER A 68 5.80 12.61 -3.33
C SER A 68 5.51 13.55 -2.17
N ARG A 69 6.26 13.42 -1.08
CA ARG A 69 6.16 14.31 0.08
C ARG A 69 6.43 15.76 -0.30
N ALA A 70 7.43 15.99 -1.15
CA ALA A 70 7.77 17.32 -1.64
C ALA A 70 6.63 17.97 -2.44
N GLN A 71 6.02 17.20 -3.34
CA GLN A 71 4.88 17.68 -4.13
C GLN A 71 3.67 18.01 -3.25
N LEU A 72 3.34 17.12 -2.29
CA LEU A 72 2.26 17.39 -1.34
C LEU A 72 2.50 18.61 -0.48
N GLU A 73 3.74 18.85 -0.04
CA GLU A 73 4.11 20.01 0.72
C GLU A 73 3.98 21.30 -0.11
N ASN A 74 4.35 21.25 -1.39
CA ASN A 74 4.13 22.39 -2.31
C ASN A 74 2.64 22.73 -2.45
N TYR A 75 1.77 21.72 -2.62
CA TYR A 75 0.31 21.97 -2.65
C TYR A 75 -0.19 22.54 -1.33
N ARG A 76 0.33 22.06 -0.19
CA ARG A 76 -0.05 22.53 1.13
C ARG A 76 0.36 23.99 1.37
N VAL A 77 1.60 24.35 1.00
CA VAL A 77 2.14 25.72 1.18
C VAL A 77 1.38 26.71 0.31
N ASN A 78 0.95 26.30 -0.87
CA ASN A 78 0.18 27.14 -1.79
C ASN A 78 -1.33 27.14 -1.51
N ASP A 79 -1.79 26.47 -0.45
CA ASP A 79 -3.22 26.30 -0.09
C ASP A 79 -4.07 25.71 -1.24
N ASP A 80 -3.51 24.75 -1.98
CA ASP A 80 -4.07 24.18 -3.22
C ASP A 80 -4.25 22.64 -3.16
N LEU A 81 -4.58 22.11 -1.97
CA LEU A 81 -4.76 20.68 -1.77
C LEU A 81 -5.95 20.09 -2.57
N ASP A 82 -6.96 20.90 -2.88
CA ASP A 82 -8.10 20.44 -3.69
C ASP A 82 -7.69 20.18 -5.14
N THR A 83 -6.78 21.01 -5.68
CA THR A 83 -6.16 20.77 -6.98
C THR A 83 -5.32 19.49 -6.98
N ALA A 84 -4.61 19.21 -5.88
CA ALA A 84 -3.85 17.97 -5.76
C ALA A 84 -4.72 16.72 -5.94
N VAL A 85 -5.92 16.69 -5.37
CA VAL A 85 -6.85 15.55 -5.53
C VAL A 85 -7.30 15.41 -6.98
N SER A 86 -7.66 16.51 -7.63
CA SER A 86 -8.12 16.52 -9.01
C SER A 86 -7.01 16.08 -9.97
N GLU A 87 -5.79 16.56 -9.74
CA GLU A 87 -4.62 16.20 -10.53
C GLU A 87 -4.20 14.74 -10.31
N ALA A 88 -4.29 14.24 -9.08
CA ALA A 88 -4.06 12.84 -8.79
C ALA A 88 -5.05 11.93 -9.53
N MET A 89 -6.32 12.30 -9.59
CA MET A 89 -7.33 11.57 -10.37
C MET A 89 -6.97 11.54 -11.86
N ARG A 90 -6.52 12.67 -12.42
CA ARG A 90 -6.10 12.75 -13.82
C ARG A 90 -4.90 11.85 -14.09
N ILE A 91 -3.87 11.93 -13.25
CA ILE A 91 -2.66 11.11 -13.37
C ILE A 91 -2.98 9.62 -13.30
N MET A 92 -3.83 9.22 -12.35
CA MET A 92 -4.25 7.81 -12.23
C MET A 92 -5.04 7.34 -13.47
N ALA A 93 -5.90 8.18 -14.03
CA ALA A 93 -6.63 7.85 -15.24
C ALA A 93 -5.70 7.69 -16.46
N GLU A 94 -4.66 8.51 -16.57
CA GLU A 94 -3.67 8.44 -17.66
C GLU A 94 -2.68 7.28 -17.53
N ASN A 95 -2.35 6.90 -16.30
CA ASN A 95 -1.36 5.85 -16.00
C ASN A 95 -2.00 4.53 -15.54
N GLY A 96 -3.32 4.46 -15.49
CA GLY A 96 -4.06 3.22 -15.24
C GLY A 96 -3.86 2.25 -16.40
N ASP A 97 -3.66 0.98 -16.09
CA ASP A 97 -3.59 -0.07 -17.10
C ASP A 97 -5.00 -0.39 -17.60
N ALA A 98 -5.39 0.20 -18.74
CA ALA A 98 -6.70 -0.03 -19.37
C ALA A 98 -6.88 -1.49 -19.85
N SER A 99 -5.81 -2.29 -19.85
CA SER A 99 -5.83 -3.68 -20.31
C SER A 99 -6.04 -4.71 -19.19
N ALA A 100 -5.97 -4.30 -17.93
CA ALA A 100 -6.19 -5.23 -16.83
C ALA A 100 -7.67 -5.62 -16.76
N GLU A 101 -7.94 -6.89 -16.94
CA GLU A 101 -9.23 -7.49 -16.63
C GLU A 101 -9.51 -7.35 -15.14
N GLY A 102 -10.34 -6.41 -14.80
CA GLY A 102 -10.73 -6.12 -13.43
C GLY A 102 -10.91 -4.61 -13.21
N THR A 103 -11.90 -4.25 -12.45
CA THR A 103 -12.24 -2.86 -12.12
C THR A 103 -11.23 -2.21 -11.15
N GLY A 104 -10.07 -2.86 -10.90
CA GLY A 104 -9.24 -2.65 -9.74
C GLY A 104 -8.07 -1.69 -9.88
N ASN A 105 -7.74 -1.22 -11.06
CA ASN A 105 -6.42 -0.60 -11.33
C ASN A 105 -6.05 0.63 -10.50
N VAL A 106 -7.00 1.32 -9.94
CA VAL A 106 -6.76 2.49 -9.08
C VAL A 106 -7.07 2.16 -7.63
N LEU A 107 -8.12 1.38 -7.41
CA LEU A 107 -8.64 1.05 -6.10
C LEU A 107 -7.65 0.19 -5.31
N ASP A 108 -7.16 -0.88 -5.91
CA ASP A 108 -6.23 -1.82 -5.28
C ASP A 108 -4.89 -1.16 -4.91
N GLU A 109 -4.38 -0.26 -5.75
CA GLU A 109 -3.15 0.48 -5.47
C GLU A 109 -3.25 1.40 -4.26
N VAL A 110 -4.35 2.16 -4.16
CA VAL A 110 -4.57 3.04 -3.00
C VAL A 110 -4.86 2.22 -1.74
N LEU A 111 -5.53 1.08 -1.89
CA LEU A 111 -5.81 0.19 -0.75
C LEU A 111 -4.54 -0.47 -0.21
N ILE A 112 -3.72 -1.10 -1.06
CA ILE A 112 -2.47 -1.70 -0.58
C ILE A 112 -1.58 -0.66 0.12
N TYR A 113 -1.44 0.55 -0.46
CA TYR A 113 -0.74 1.64 0.18
C TYR A 113 -1.27 1.95 1.57
N ALA A 114 -2.59 2.11 1.72
CA ALA A 114 -3.21 2.43 2.99
C ALA A 114 -3.06 1.28 4.02
N PHE A 115 -3.22 0.03 3.59
CA PHE A 115 -3.02 -1.13 4.47
C PHE A 115 -1.57 -1.26 4.95
N LEU A 116 -0.60 -1.05 4.09
CA LEU A 116 0.82 -1.08 4.46
C LEU A 116 1.16 0.03 5.47
N GLU A 117 0.66 1.25 5.26
CA GLU A 117 0.92 2.34 6.19
C GLU A 117 0.13 2.23 7.51
N GLU A 118 -1.17 1.92 7.46
CA GLU A 118 -2.00 1.94 8.67
C GLU A 118 -1.92 0.64 9.47
N LYS A 119 -1.87 -0.51 8.81
CA LYS A 119 -1.91 -1.82 9.50
C LYS A 119 -0.54 -2.40 9.78
N LEU A 120 0.42 -2.22 8.88
CA LEU A 120 1.79 -2.69 9.08
C LEU A 120 2.72 -1.60 9.64
N LYS A 121 2.28 -0.35 9.70
CA LYS A 121 3.13 0.78 10.11
C LYS A 121 4.38 0.95 9.23
N ALA A 122 4.25 0.60 7.96
CA ALA A 122 5.29 0.72 6.95
C ALA A 122 5.04 1.97 6.09
N PRO A 123 5.66 3.12 6.38
CA PRO A 123 5.49 4.35 5.61
C PRO A 123 5.92 4.18 4.16
N LYS A 124 5.20 4.83 3.25
CA LYS A 124 5.53 4.87 1.84
C LYS A 124 6.87 5.60 1.63
N LEU A 125 7.76 4.96 0.88
CA LEU A 125 8.92 5.59 0.28
C LEU A 125 8.57 6.11 -1.11
N MET A 126 7.89 5.27 -1.91
CA MET A 126 7.59 5.57 -3.30
C MET A 126 6.35 4.81 -3.78
N SER A 127 5.53 5.41 -4.62
CA SER A 127 4.43 4.73 -5.31
C SER A 127 4.83 4.31 -6.73
N ARG A 128 4.04 3.43 -7.35
CA ARG A 128 4.21 3.07 -8.77
C ARG A 128 4.10 4.30 -9.68
N VAL A 129 3.22 5.20 -9.35
CA VAL A 129 2.99 6.43 -10.13
C VAL A 129 4.21 7.35 -10.06
N GLU A 130 4.82 7.50 -8.89
CA GLU A 130 6.07 8.26 -8.73
C GLU A 130 7.21 7.61 -9.55
N LEU A 131 7.34 6.28 -9.49
CA LEU A 131 8.32 5.54 -10.30
C LEU A 131 8.14 5.78 -11.80
N TYR A 132 6.89 5.85 -12.26
CA TYR A 132 6.58 6.07 -13.67
C TYR A 132 6.80 7.52 -14.12
N THR A 133 6.39 8.51 -13.30
CA THR A 133 6.43 9.93 -13.68
C THR A 133 7.80 10.56 -13.51
N GLU A 134 8.48 10.27 -12.40
CA GLU A 134 9.74 10.93 -12.02
C GLU A 134 10.97 10.26 -12.65
N LEU A 135 10.90 8.97 -13.00
CA LEU A 135 12.05 8.17 -13.39
C LEU A 135 12.05 7.71 -14.86
N ALA A 136 11.66 8.60 -15.75
CA ALA A 136 11.72 8.36 -17.19
C ALA A 136 10.92 7.12 -17.65
N LYS A 137 9.71 6.97 -17.14
CA LYS A 137 8.77 5.91 -17.53
C LYS A 137 9.23 4.50 -17.17
N PHE A 138 9.76 4.34 -15.97
CA PHE A 138 10.05 3.02 -15.45
C PHE A 138 8.75 2.31 -15.10
N HIS A 139 8.40 1.30 -15.88
CA HIS A 139 7.27 0.42 -15.58
C HIS A 139 7.67 -0.56 -14.47
N SER A 140 7.19 -0.33 -13.26
CA SER A 140 7.28 -1.28 -12.16
C SER A 140 5.97 -2.03 -12.01
N GLU A 141 6.06 -3.33 -11.75
CA GLU A 141 4.90 -4.14 -11.34
C GLU A 141 4.54 -3.87 -9.87
N CYS A 142 5.47 -3.31 -9.10
CA CYS A 142 5.26 -2.94 -7.71
C CYS A 142 4.32 -1.74 -7.58
N LYS A 143 3.29 -1.87 -6.75
CA LYS A 143 2.29 -0.82 -6.51
C LYS A 143 2.80 0.29 -5.57
N GLY A 144 3.80 -0.03 -4.76
CA GLY A 144 4.47 0.91 -3.88
C GLY A 144 5.59 0.25 -3.10
N ILE A 145 6.56 1.06 -2.71
CA ILE A 145 7.71 0.64 -1.89
C ILE A 145 7.56 1.32 -0.53
N HIS A 146 7.64 0.54 0.52
CA HIS A 146 7.43 0.95 1.90
C HIS A 146 8.60 0.50 2.78
N LEU A 147 8.79 1.13 3.93
CA LEU A 147 9.83 0.77 4.88
C LEU A 147 9.21 0.41 6.22
N LEU A 148 9.37 -0.84 6.64
CA LEU A 148 8.93 -1.33 7.94
C LEU A 148 10.10 -1.30 8.94
N SER A 149 9.86 -0.68 10.08
CA SER A 149 10.87 -0.54 11.13
C SER A 149 11.02 -1.83 11.94
N PRO A 150 12.22 -2.22 12.39
CA PRO A 150 12.44 -3.37 13.27
C PRO A 150 11.63 -3.32 14.57
N LYS A 151 11.34 -2.12 15.10
CA LYS A 151 10.52 -1.95 16.32
C LYS A 151 9.08 -2.41 16.16
N ASP A 152 8.58 -2.45 14.93
CA ASP A 152 7.22 -2.91 14.61
C ASP A 152 7.20 -4.43 14.31
N LEU A 153 8.37 -5.08 14.38
CA LEU A 153 8.59 -6.51 14.18
C LEU A 153 9.50 -7.07 15.28
N PRO A 154 8.95 -7.52 16.42
CA PRO A 154 9.74 -7.90 17.63
C PRO A 154 10.85 -8.92 17.38
N ASP A 155 10.66 -9.80 16.41
CA ASP A 155 11.60 -10.88 16.08
C ASP A 155 12.61 -10.49 15.00
N ASN A 156 12.58 -9.22 14.52
CA ASN A 156 13.43 -8.77 13.44
C ASN A 156 14.42 -7.68 13.91
N THR A 157 15.66 -7.81 13.51
CA THR A 157 16.73 -6.86 13.87
C THR A 157 17.05 -5.87 12.75
N LYS A 158 16.47 -6.06 11.57
CA LYS A 158 16.68 -5.23 10.39
C LYS A 158 15.38 -4.55 9.95
N PHE A 159 15.54 -3.46 9.24
CA PHE A 159 14.43 -2.88 8.47
C PHE A 159 13.93 -3.87 7.42
N GLN A 160 12.69 -3.73 7.00
CA GLN A 160 12.18 -4.47 5.84
C GLN A 160 11.74 -3.48 4.77
N MET A 161 12.28 -3.63 3.56
CA MET A 161 11.77 -2.97 2.39
C MET A 161 10.62 -3.79 1.84
N VAL A 162 9.41 -3.23 1.95
CA VAL A 162 8.18 -3.93 1.60
C VAL A 162 7.71 -3.49 0.22
N PHE A 163 7.69 -4.43 -0.71
CA PHE A 163 7.17 -4.24 -2.06
C PHE A 163 5.70 -4.64 -2.12
N GLY A 164 4.84 -3.71 -2.53
CA GLY A 164 3.40 -3.91 -2.59
C GLY A 164 2.95 -4.55 -3.90
N ALA A 165 2.18 -5.65 -3.82
CA ALA A 165 1.47 -6.25 -4.92
C ALA A 165 -0.02 -6.32 -4.61
N SER A 166 -0.88 -5.96 -5.57
CA SER A 166 -2.33 -5.96 -5.33
C SER A 166 -3.11 -6.33 -6.58
N ASN A 167 -4.25 -6.94 -6.37
CA ASN A 167 -5.30 -7.07 -7.38
C ASN A 167 -6.69 -7.18 -6.73
N ILE A 168 -7.72 -6.89 -7.51
CA ILE A 168 -9.12 -7.10 -7.16
C ILE A 168 -9.73 -7.91 -8.30
N ILE A 169 -9.90 -9.21 -8.08
CA ILE A 169 -10.42 -10.19 -9.05
C ILE A 169 -11.49 -11.00 -8.34
N ASP A 170 -12.59 -11.29 -9.02
CA ASP A 170 -13.73 -11.99 -8.42
C ASP A 170 -13.38 -13.39 -7.89
N ASP A 171 -12.46 -14.10 -8.55
CA ASP A 171 -11.99 -15.42 -8.15
C ASP A 171 -10.70 -15.37 -7.32
N ILE A 172 -10.77 -15.82 -6.08
CA ILE A 172 -9.64 -15.80 -5.13
C ILE A 172 -8.44 -16.62 -5.62
N LYS A 173 -8.66 -17.74 -6.28
CA LYS A 173 -7.56 -18.58 -6.77
C LYS A 173 -6.78 -17.84 -7.86
N THR A 174 -7.47 -17.28 -8.83
CA THR A 174 -6.87 -16.46 -9.87
C THR A 174 -6.17 -15.22 -9.26
N ALA A 175 -6.76 -14.60 -8.24
CA ALA A 175 -6.16 -13.48 -7.54
C ALA A 175 -4.82 -13.85 -6.87
N ILE A 176 -4.75 -15.02 -6.23
CA ILE A 176 -3.53 -15.55 -5.61
C ILE A 176 -2.46 -15.82 -6.68
N ASP A 177 -2.82 -16.55 -7.75
CA ASP A 177 -1.88 -16.89 -8.82
C ASP A 177 -1.25 -15.64 -9.43
N HIS A 178 -2.06 -14.63 -9.77
CA HIS A 178 -1.59 -13.34 -10.30
C HIS A 178 -0.71 -12.56 -9.30
N ALA A 179 -1.04 -12.61 -8.00
CA ALA A 179 -0.22 -11.93 -6.99
C ALA A 179 1.17 -12.56 -6.89
N PHE A 180 1.28 -13.88 -6.91
CA PHE A 180 2.57 -14.56 -6.89
C PHE A 180 3.37 -14.36 -8.18
N GLU A 181 2.72 -14.34 -9.35
CA GLU A 181 3.38 -13.96 -10.61
C GLU A 181 3.96 -12.54 -10.54
N THR A 182 3.20 -11.60 -9.96
CA THR A 182 3.64 -10.21 -9.75
C THR A 182 4.83 -10.16 -8.81
N ILE A 183 4.81 -10.90 -7.70
CA ILE A 183 5.96 -11.00 -6.77
C ILE A 183 7.22 -11.48 -7.48
N VAL A 184 7.11 -12.54 -8.29
CA VAL A 184 8.26 -13.05 -9.06
C VAL A 184 8.83 -12.00 -10.01
N LYS A 185 7.98 -11.20 -10.65
CA LYS A 185 8.43 -10.09 -11.50
C LYS A 185 9.13 -9.00 -10.69
N ILE A 186 8.57 -8.62 -9.53
CA ILE A 186 9.18 -7.65 -8.62
C ILE A 186 10.55 -8.15 -8.15
N ASP A 187 10.63 -9.39 -7.68
CA ASP A 187 11.87 -10.02 -7.21
C ASP A 187 12.98 -10.00 -8.27
N ASN A 188 12.63 -10.27 -9.52
CA ASN A 188 13.57 -10.19 -10.64
C ASN A 188 14.07 -8.76 -10.96
N HIS A 189 13.36 -7.72 -10.53
CA HIS A 189 13.69 -6.31 -10.78
C HIS A 189 14.04 -5.54 -9.50
N GLU A 190 14.02 -6.17 -8.33
CA GLU A 190 14.21 -5.56 -7.01
C GLU A 190 15.41 -4.61 -6.95
N SER A 191 16.59 -5.05 -7.40
CA SER A 191 17.80 -4.24 -7.38
C SER A 191 17.65 -2.92 -8.14
N ARG A 192 16.83 -2.90 -9.19
CA ARG A 192 16.58 -1.71 -9.99
C ARG A 192 15.60 -0.77 -9.28
N GLU A 193 14.57 -1.31 -8.66
CA GLU A 193 13.60 -0.55 -7.87
C GLU A 193 14.26 0.08 -6.64
N VAL A 194 15.12 -0.67 -5.95
CA VAL A 194 15.92 -0.14 -4.83
C VAL A 194 16.84 1.00 -5.28
N LEU A 195 17.54 0.85 -6.41
CA LEU A 195 18.35 1.93 -6.98
C LEU A 195 17.54 3.19 -7.28
N MET A 196 16.29 3.03 -7.72
CA MET A 196 15.39 4.15 -7.95
C MET A 196 15.05 4.87 -6.65
N VAL A 197 14.68 4.10 -5.61
CA VAL A 197 14.43 4.67 -4.28
C VAL A 197 15.66 5.41 -3.75
N GLN A 198 16.85 4.83 -3.87
CA GLN A 198 18.12 5.46 -3.45
C GLN A 198 18.35 6.82 -4.14
N LYS A 199 18.06 6.92 -5.44
CA LYS A 199 18.23 8.17 -6.20
C LYS A 199 17.22 9.24 -5.82
N THR A 200 15.97 8.85 -5.57
CA THR A 200 14.86 9.79 -5.37
C THR A 200 14.62 10.15 -3.92
N VAL A 201 14.99 9.29 -2.98
CA VAL A 201 14.87 9.60 -1.54
C VAL A 201 15.62 10.86 -1.17
N LEU A 202 16.79 11.10 -1.78
CA LEU A 202 17.58 12.32 -1.56
C LEU A 202 16.95 13.58 -2.18
N ASP A 203 16.16 13.40 -3.22
CA ASP A 203 15.50 14.49 -3.95
C ASP A 203 14.06 14.75 -3.45
N GLN A 204 13.52 13.84 -2.63
CA GLN A 204 12.20 13.96 -2.05
C GLN A 204 12.24 14.69 -0.71
N PHE A 205 11.15 15.38 -0.40
CA PHE A 205 11.05 16.19 0.80
C PHE A 205 10.82 15.30 2.03
N PHE A 206 11.92 14.82 2.58
CA PHE A 206 11.97 14.23 3.91
C PHE A 206 12.57 15.24 4.89
N GLU A 207 12.21 15.15 6.16
CA GLU A 207 12.95 15.88 7.18
C GLU A 207 14.41 15.40 7.23
N GLN A 208 15.35 16.28 7.62
CA GLN A 208 16.77 15.92 7.61
C GLN A 208 17.08 14.64 8.40
N SER A 209 16.40 14.43 9.54
CA SER A 209 16.53 13.21 10.33
C SER A 209 16.03 11.95 9.61
N GLU A 210 15.02 12.08 8.76
CA GLU A 210 14.51 11.00 7.91
C GLU A 210 15.47 10.71 6.75
N VAL A 211 16.06 11.75 6.15
CA VAL A 211 17.10 11.61 5.10
C VAL A 211 18.32 10.90 5.64
N ASP A 212 18.78 11.27 6.83
CA ASP A 212 19.95 10.65 7.48
C ASP A 212 19.67 9.16 7.73
N LEU A 213 18.50 8.82 8.27
CA LEU A 213 18.08 7.44 8.51
C LEU A 213 17.99 6.63 7.19
N LEU A 214 17.32 7.18 6.18
CA LEU A 214 17.18 6.51 4.88
C LEU A 214 18.53 6.30 4.20
N SER A 215 19.42 7.27 4.28
CA SER A 215 20.77 7.16 3.73
C SER A 215 21.57 6.04 4.42
N GLU A 216 21.42 5.89 5.73
CA GLU A 216 22.08 4.80 6.49
C GLU A 216 21.53 3.42 6.11
N ILE A 217 20.21 3.32 5.87
CA ILE A 217 19.54 2.05 5.55
C ILE A 217 19.79 1.65 4.09
N LEU A 218 19.61 2.59 3.16
CA LEU A 218 19.50 2.30 1.74
C LEU A 218 20.83 2.38 0.98
N ILE A 219 21.80 3.17 1.47
CA ILE A 219 23.08 3.33 0.78
C ILE A 219 24.05 2.26 1.27
N PRO A 220 24.46 1.30 0.40
CA PRO A 220 25.40 0.27 0.79
C PRO A 220 26.72 0.84 1.29
N GLN A 221 27.18 0.40 2.44
CA GLN A 221 28.47 0.78 3.00
C GLN A 221 29.48 -0.33 2.74
N PRO A 222 30.66 -0.03 2.15
CA PRO A 222 31.67 -1.04 1.89
C PRO A 222 32.03 -1.85 3.17
N GLY A 223 31.92 -3.18 3.09
CA GLY A 223 32.27 -4.08 4.18
C GLY A 223 31.21 -4.23 5.29
N LYS A 224 30.05 -3.58 5.17
CA LYS A 224 28.93 -3.81 6.07
C LYS A 224 27.82 -4.65 5.39
N PRO A 225 27.11 -5.50 6.13
CA PRO A 225 25.94 -6.18 5.60
C PRO A 225 24.83 -5.17 5.31
N GLU A 226 23.91 -5.52 4.43
CA GLU A 226 22.70 -4.73 4.17
C GLU A 226 21.89 -4.51 5.43
N SER A 227 21.38 -3.30 5.61
CA SER A 227 20.64 -2.87 6.79
C SER A 227 19.15 -3.21 6.73
N TYR A 228 18.69 -3.75 5.62
CA TYR A 228 17.31 -4.17 5.42
C TYR A 228 17.22 -5.57 4.79
N ASP A 229 16.07 -6.19 4.97
CA ASP A 229 15.67 -7.41 4.28
C ASP A 229 14.49 -7.09 3.35
N THR A 230 14.30 -7.88 2.30
CA THR A 230 13.16 -7.76 1.39
C THR A 230 11.94 -8.48 1.94
N ALA A 231 10.79 -7.83 1.83
CA ALA A 231 9.49 -8.38 2.15
C ALA A 231 8.45 -8.00 1.08
N TYR A 232 7.37 -8.77 1.00
CA TYR A 232 6.28 -8.53 0.06
C TYR A 232 4.98 -8.34 0.82
N GLY A 233 4.27 -7.25 0.51
CA GLY A 233 2.91 -6.99 0.98
C GLY A 233 1.93 -7.29 -0.15
N ILE A 234 0.95 -8.17 0.10
CA ILE A 234 -0.06 -8.54 -0.89
C ILE A 234 -1.42 -8.10 -0.41
N PHE A 235 -2.16 -7.41 -1.28
CA PHE A 235 -3.57 -7.12 -1.09
C PHE A 235 -4.40 -7.81 -2.16
N LEU A 236 -5.35 -8.65 -1.72
CA LEU A 236 -6.28 -9.35 -2.61
C LEU A 236 -7.71 -8.93 -2.27
N GLY A 237 -8.41 -8.36 -3.26
CA GLY A 237 -9.85 -8.12 -3.17
C GLY A 237 -10.60 -9.16 -4.00
N TYR A 238 -11.61 -9.78 -3.42
CA TYR A 238 -12.45 -10.79 -4.09
C TYR A 238 -13.88 -10.74 -3.58
N GLN A 239 -14.79 -11.37 -4.30
CA GLN A 239 -16.19 -11.43 -3.93
C GLN A 239 -16.52 -12.77 -3.26
N LEU A 240 -17.16 -12.71 -2.11
CA LEU A 240 -17.69 -13.90 -1.42
C LEU A 240 -18.96 -14.46 -2.06
N GLY A 241 -19.52 -13.80 -3.07
CA GLY A 241 -20.80 -14.17 -3.66
C GLY A 241 -22.00 -13.95 -2.75
N LEU A 242 -21.83 -13.28 -1.63
CA LEU A 242 -22.89 -12.98 -0.66
C LEU A 242 -23.61 -11.69 -1.03
N ASN A 243 -24.95 -11.72 -0.96
CA ASN A 243 -25.74 -10.51 -1.15
C ASN A 243 -26.08 -9.89 0.22
N PRO A 244 -25.59 -8.69 0.54
CA PRO A 244 -25.84 -8.04 1.82
C PRO A 244 -27.30 -7.57 1.96
N SER A 245 -28.02 -7.40 0.87
CA SER A 245 -29.39 -6.86 0.89
C SER A 245 -30.35 -7.76 1.67
N GLY A 246 -30.93 -7.21 2.73
CA GLY A 246 -31.96 -7.88 3.53
C GLY A 246 -31.44 -8.82 4.63
N ARG A 247 -30.12 -8.87 4.87
CA ARG A 247 -29.53 -9.75 5.89
C ARG A 247 -29.07 -9.04 7.17
N GLY A 248 -28.97 -7.72 7.17
CA GLY A 248 -28.64 -6.92 8.37
C GLY A 248 -27.43 -7.44 9.13
N ASP A 249 -27.58 -7.60 10.44
CA ASP A 249 -26.52 -8.06 11.34
C ASP A 249 -25.99 -9.48 11.02
N ASP A 250 -26.80 -10.31 10.34
CA ASP A 250 -26.40 -11.67 9.95
C ASP A 250 -25.34 -11.67 8.82
N PHE A 251 -25.23 -10.57 8.06
CA PHE A 251 -24.29 -10.51 6.95
C PHE A 251 -22.82 -10.55 7.42
N GLU A 252 -22.48 -9.81 8.47
CA GLU A 252 -21.12 -9.80 9.02
C GLU A 252 -20.74 -11.21 9.49
N THR A 253 -21.63 -11.87 10.25
CA THR A 253 -21.42 -13.26 10.69
C THR A 253 -21.24 -14.23 9.52
N LEU A 254 -22.03 -14.06 8.45
CA LEU A 254 -21.92 -14.90 7.26
C LEU A 254 -20.64 -14.61 6.47
N ALA A 255 -20.20 -13.36 6.38
CA ALA A 255 -18.95 -13.01 5.75
C ALA A 255 -17.77 -13.63 6.50
N GLU A 256 -17.74 -13.51 7.82
CA GLU A 256 -16.72 -14.12 8.68
C GLU A 256 -16.65 -15.66 8.55
N GLN A 257 -17.81 -16.33 8.40
CA GLN A 257 -17.87 -17.77 8.23
C GLN A 257 -17.41 -18.27 6.84
N ASN A 258 -17.39 -17.40 5.84
CA ASN A 258 -17.04 -17.73 4.45
C ASN A 258 -15.69 -17.20 3.99
N MET A 259 -14.98 -16.49 4.86
CA MET A 259 -13.59 -16.08 4.65
C MET A 259 -12.63 -17.16 5.12
#